data_f029d62ef0d709f7fc8298d8f2c37cbe
#
_entry.id   f029d62ef0d709f7fc8298d8f2c37cbe
#
_cell.length_a   1.000
_cell.length_b   1.000
_cell.length_c   1.000
_cell.angle_alpha   90.00
_cell.angle_beta   90.00
_cell.angle_gamma   90.00
#
_symmetry.space_group_name_H-M   'P 1'
#
loop_
_entity.id
_entity.type
_entity.pdbx_description
1 polymer ?
#
loop_
_entity_poly.entity_id
_entity_poly.type
_entity_poly.pdbx_seq_one_letter_code
_entity_poly.pdbx_strand_id
1 'polypeptide(L)'
;MSTRRSSSPSWLLATTAAGLLAIAPRALLSAEDQAVLWTNTVNATVSNGSLQKTAGCDGCDDAGAISQQVLVQGDGFVEFSVGESNTLWAAGFSHGNTDTTYADIDFAFRFNGGGWADVIENGVYQGGDTPYTTGDTFRVAIVGGRVEYSRNGVVLHDSPNAPQYPLLLDASLATVGATVANARIGVPDPPPPYGGFLEKAGSQTFRGRFTREQIQAFLPGNDAKGPFKFPAPYGTTGVRLTNGSDCGGTDCLSYVGYSYWRNINNHVGRPEMLIFLGFDRSAGGAGPSLLSYQKDTDQVQNLGPLFPATSVYSYATGEGWYFSGTQPTKLYTYLVGDSQLRRYDVLSLQFDKTVAMDLNACKRPSVCPANAAYIFQPHSSDDDATHSATVEDTGFNRLGCVAYKSANKKFQYFAPPKGFALDECHVDKSGNWLMLLEVNPNGSVQNRIVDLRRGTITTIDDVNGSLGHLDMGDGYAVGADNFNSLPNATILLKFPVTSTHRPVGPVVHYNKRWDIAAANHLAHGNAISGQPAESQYACGSNASRVPDMADEIVCFPLNSNRNADGSLDVLVVGQVMTDLDAAGGRDFSGDDYSQLPKGNLDVTGRYFIWTTNLGGDRLDAVLVKVPYQWLTP
;
A
#
# COMPACT_ATOMS: atom_id res chain seq x y z
N MET A 1 -2.53 -86.46 45.32
CA MET A 1 -1.76 -86.67 44.10
C MET A 1 -1.34 -85.28 43.62
N SER A 2 -0.18 -84.83 44.04
CA SER A 2 1.12 -84.80 43.33
C SER A 2 1.01 -84.19 41.96
N THR A 3 1.59 -83.07 41.77
CA THR A 3 3.01 -82.92 41.35
C THR A 3 3.53 -81.48 41.45
N ARG A 4 4.70 -81.38 42.04
CA ARG A 4 5.57 -80.15 42.04
C ARG A 4 6.06 -79.81 40.64
N ARG A 5 6.23 -78.54 40.36
CA ARG A 5 7.31 -78.08 39.46
C ARG A 5 8.00 -76.80 39.99
N SER A 6 9.30 -76.87 39.89
CA SER A 6 10.34 -76.05 40.44
C SER A 6 10.40 -74.62 39.81
N SER A 7 10.71 -73.68 40.66
CA SER A 7 11.07 -72.32 40.33
C SER A 7 12.58 -72.20 40.00
N SER A 8 12.92 -71.54 38.87
CA SER A 8 14.26 -71.03 38.58
C SER A 8 14.23 -69.51 38.56
N PRO A 9 15.20 -68.79 39.09
CA PRO A 9 15.22 -67.32 39.10
C PRO A 9 15.83 -66.83 37.83
N SER A 10 15.08 -65.97 37.12
CA SER A 10 15.57 -65.20 35.96
C SER A 10 16.18 -63.89 36.44
N TRP A 11 17.44 -63.65 36.10
CA TRP A 11 18.14 -62.40 36.29
C TRP A 11 17.61 -61.36 35.27
N LEU A 12 17.02 -60.25 35.73
CA LEU A 12 16.71 -59.11 34.92
C LEU A 12 18.00 -58.31 34.69
N LEU A 13 18.50 -58.29 33.45
CA LEU A 13 19.44 -57.30 32.96
C LEU A 13 18.67 -56.02 32.69
N ALA A 14 18.97 -54.98 33.46
CA ALA A 14 18.51 -53.62 33.15
C ALA A 14 19.38 -53.05 32.03
N THR A 15 18.85 -52.99 30.82
CA THR A 15 19.41 -52.22 29.73
C THR A 15 18.95 -50.77 29.84
N THR A 16 19.89 -49.87 30.20
CA THR A 16 19.71 -48.44 30.09
C THR A 16 19.69 -48.06 28.59
N ALA A 17 18.52 -47.79 28.06
CA ALA A 17 18.38 -47.19 26.76
C ALA A 17 18.77 -45.70 26.86
N ALA A 18 19.96 -45.37 26.41
CA ALA A 18 20.34 -43.99 26.11
C ALA A 18 19.47 -43.52 24.94
N GLY A 19 18.45 -42.70 25.24
CA GLY A 19 17.67 -42.02 24.20
C GLY A 19 18.56 -41.04 23.45
N LEU A 20 18.99 -41.38 22.25
CA LEU A 20 19.44 -40.39 21.26
C LEU A 20 18.21 -39.55 20.93
N LEU A 21 18.16 -38.30 21.44
CA LEU A 21 17.32 -37.26 20.85
C LEU A 21 17.83 -37.05 19.43
N ALA A 22 17.16 -37.60 18.45
CA ALA A 22 17.32 -37.20 17.06
C ALA A 22 16.83 -35.74 16.98
N ILE A 23 17.77 -34.81 16.92
CA ILE A 23 17.52 -33.44 16.49
C ILE A 23 17.05 -33.57 15.03
N ALA A 24 15.75 -33.47 14.80
CA ALA A 24 15.21 -33.35 13.46
C ALA A 24 15.92 -32.18 12.79
N PRO A 25 16.40 -32.33 11.54
CA PRO A 25 16.96 -31.21 10.83
C PRO A 25 15.87 -30.14 10.76
N ARG A 26 16.19 -28.97 11.31
CA ARG A 26 15.38 -27.77 11.11
C ARG A 26 15.33 -27.60 9.60
N ALA A 27 14.15 -27.72 8.99
CA ALA A 27 13.97 -27.36 7.60
C ALA A 27 14.46 -25.93 7.48
N LEU A 28 15.53 -25.73 6.73
CA LEU A 28 15.97 -24.42 6.29
C LEU A 28 14.78 -23.90 5.50
N LEU A 29 14.09 -22.89 6.02
CA LEU A 29 13.11 -22.12 5.25
C LEU A 29 13.88 -21.61 4.02
N SER A 30 13.53 -22.11 2.85
CA SER A 30 14.10 -21.61 1.60
C SER A 30 13.62 -20.17 1.46
N ALA A 31 14.56 -19.23 1.40
CA ALA A 31 14.23 -17.87 1.05
C ALA A 31 13.56 -17.86 -0.33
N GLU A 32 12.35 -17.32 -0.44
CA GLU A 32 11.72 -17.14 -1.74
C GLU A 32 12.53 -16.14 -2.57
N ASP A 33 12.90 -16.57 -3.77
CA ASP A 33 13.68 -15.81 -4.73
C ASP A 33 12.74 -14.91 -5.56
N GLN A 34 12.63 -13.64 -5.19
CA GLN A 34 11.73 -12.68 -5.80
C GLN A 34 12.48 -11.65 -6.65
N ALA A 35 11.91 -11.26 -7.80
CA ALA A 35 12.41 -10.10 -8.52
C ALA A 35 12.28 -8.83 -7.65
N VAL A 36 13.30 -7.98 -7.68
CA VAL A 36 13.29 -6.72 -6.91
C VAL A 36 12.27 -5.75 -7.48
N LEU A 37 11.44 -5.23 -6.61
CA LEU A 37 10.52 -4.14 -6.88
C LEU A 37 11.20 -2.84 -6.42
N TRP A 38 11.68 -2.07 -7.40
CA TRP A 38 12.40 -0.84 -7.13
C TRP A 38 11.47 0.30 -6.71
N THR A 39 11.91 1.09 -5.75
CA THR A 39 11.24 2.30 -5.26
C THR A 39 12.25 3.39 -4.91
N ASN A 40 11.77 4.61 -4.64
CA ASN A 40 12.61 5.78 -4.34
C ASN A 40 13.68 6.04 -5.41
N THR A 41 13.31 5.88 -6.68
CA THR A 41 14.22 6.09 -7.80
C THR A 41 14.64 7.55 -7.91
N VAL A 42 15.94 7.79 -7.98
CA VAL A 42 16.56 9.11 -8.18
C VAL A 42 17.46 9.02 -9.42
N ASN A 43 17.26 9.88 -10.40
CA ASN A 43 18.04 9.97 -11.66
C ASN A 43 18.22 8.61 -12.39
N ALA A 44 17.31 7.67 -12.14
CA ALA A 44 17.35 6.32 -12.68
C ALA A 44 15.98 5.90 -13.22
N THR A 45 15.96 4.91 -14.11
CA THR A 45 14.75 4.33 -14.70
C THR A 45 14.73 2.83 -14.46
N VAL A 46 13.56 2.31 -14.10
CA VAL A 46 13.32 0.88 -13.95
C VAL A 46 12.72 0.33 -15.24
N SER A 47 13.30 -0.75 -15.76
CA SER A 47 12.77 -1.48 -16.92
C SER A 47 13.02 -2.97 -16.76
N ASN A 48 11.97 -3.79 -16.87
CA ASN A 48 12.04 -5.26 -16.76
C ASN A 48 12.81 -5.74 -15.51
N GLY A 49 12.58 -5.11 -14.34
CA GLY A 49 13.26 -5.44 -13.09
C GLY A 49 14.69 -4.94 -12.95
N SER A 50 15.26 -4.33 -13.99
CA SER A 50 16.57 -3.71 -13.96
C SER A 50 16.49 -2.23 -13.66
N LEU A 51 17.48 -1.69 -12.94
CA LEU A 51 17.62 -0.27 -12.60
C LEU A 51 18.78 0.31 -13.41
N GLN A 52 18.56 1.41 -14.18
CA GLN A 52 19.59 2.07 -14.97
C GLN A 52 19.65 3.58 -14.68
N LYS A 53 20.85 4.13 -14.50
CA LYS A 53 21.04 5.58 -14.43
C LYS A 53 20.76 6.24 -15.77
N THR A 54 19.79 7.14 -15.81
CA THR A 54 19.32 7.82 -17.03
C THR A 54 19.40 9.35 -16.97
N ALA A 55 19.73 9.89 -15.79
CA ALA A 55 19.86 11.34 -15.56
C ALA A 55 20.90 11.64 -14.49
N GLY A 56 21.08 12.89 -14.15
CA GLY A 56 22.10 13.37 -13.21
C GLY A 56 23.46 13.58 -13.87
N CYS A 57 24.51 13.73 -13.06
CA CYS A 57 25.85 13.97 -13.56
C CYS A 57 26.59 12.65 -13.83
N ASP A 58 27.37 12.57 -14.90
CA ASP A 58 28.20 11.39 -15.20
C ASP A 58 29.38 11.29 -14.23
N GLY A 59 29.51 10.16 -13.54
CA GLY A 59 30.53 9.93 -12.53
C GLY A 59 30.19 10.45 -11.13
N CYS A 60 28.95 10.95 -10.89
CA CYS A 60 28.49 11.36 -9.56
C CYS A 60 27.59 10.30 -8.94
N ASP A 61 27.68 10.07 -7.63
CA ASP A 61 26.82 9.17 -6.87
C ASP A 61 25.46 9.83 -6.57
N ASP A 62 24.81 10.38 -7.61
CA ASP A 62 23.56 11.14 -7.50
C ASP A 62 22.34 10.41 -8.06
N ALA A 63 22.49 9.11 -8.31
CA ALA A 63 21.42 8.26 -8.81
C ALA A 63 21.34 6.94 -8.03
N GLY A 64 20.14 6.41 -7.86
CA GLY A 64 19.94 5.15 -7.16
C GLY A 64 18.47 4.78 -6.96
N ALA A 65 18.24 3.68 -6.30
CA ALA A 65 16.93 3.21 -5.85
C ALA A 65 17.09 2.11 -4.78
N ILE A 66 16.03 1.84 -4.04
CA ILE A 66 15.97 0.75 -3.07
C ILE A 66 14.89 -0.27 -3.43
N SER A 67 14.98 -1.48 -2.87
CA SER A 67 13.91 -2.47 -2.98
C SER A 67 12.70 -2.13 -2.10
N GLN A 68 11.50 -2.49 -2.54
CA GLN A 68 10.31 -2.51 -1.68
C GLN A 68 10.37 -3.68 -0.69
N GLN A 69 10.93 -4.80 -1.12
CA GLN A 69 11.09 -5.97 -0.28
C GLN A 69 12.16 -5.72 0.77
N VAL A 70 11.97 -6.29 1.96
CA VAL A 70 12.81 -6.09 3.13
C VAL A 70 13.06 -7.42 3.82
N LEU A 71 14.31 -7.73 4.08
CA LEU A 71 14.72 -8.81 4.99
C LEU A 71 14.58 -8.30 6.43
N VAL A 72 13.49 -8.68 7.11
CA VAL A 72 13.19 -8.18 8.46
C VAL A 72 14.05 -8.82 9.55
N GLN A 73 14.54 -10.05 9.33
CA GLN A 73 15.47 -10.78 10.22
C GLN A 73 15.90 -12.09 9.58
N GLY A 74 16.98 -12.68 10.10
CA GLY A 74 17.43 -14.03 9.73
C GLY A 74 18.17 -14.07 8.40
N ASP A 75 18.25 -15.26 7.80
CA ASP A 75 18.99 -15.51 6.58
C ASP A 75 18.22 -15.00 5.35
N GLY A 76 18.95 -14.53 4.35
CA GLY A 76 18.38 -14.01 3.11
C GLY A 76 19.48 -13.52 2.19
N PHE A 77 19.16 -13.04 0.99
CA PHE A 77 20.16 -12.54 0.06
C PHE A 77 19.60 -11.45 -0.86
N VAL A 78 20.51 -10.65 -1.41
CA VAL A 78 20.29 -9.85 -2.62
C VAL A 78 21.25 -10.32 -3.69
N GLU A 79 20.74 -10.42 -4.93
CA GLU A 79 21.50 -10.89 -6.08
C GLU A 79 21.18 -10.03 -7.30
N PHE A 80 22.17 -9.75 -8.11
CA PHE A 80 21.99 -8.98 -9.34
C PHE A 80 23.04 -9.38 -10.37
N SER A 81 22.70 -9.17 -11.64
CA SER A 81 23.64 -9.37 -12.75
C SER A 81 24.25 -8.05 -13.18
N VAL A 82 25.44 -8.11 -13.71
CA VAL A 82 26.13 -6.94 -14.26
C VAL A 82 25.67 -6.70 -15.69
N GLY A 83 25.12 -5.51 -15.97
CA GLY A 83 24.67 -5.12 -17.29
C GLY A 83 25.80 -4.78 -18.26
N GLU A 84 26.86 -4.13 -17.75
CA GLU A 84 28.05 -3.68 -18.48
C GLU A 84 29.28 -3.68 -17.57
N SER A 85 30.50 -3.72 -18.14
CA SER A 85 31.74 -3.84 -17.36
C SER A 85 32.58 -2.56 -17.30
N ASN A 86 32.05 -1.44 -17.79
CA ASN A 86 32.80 -0.18 -17.91
C ASN A 86 32.14 0.98 -17.17
N THR A 87 31.28 0.69 -16.18
CA THR A 87 30.55 1.69 -15.39
C THR A 87 30.85 1.58 -13.90
N LEU A 88 30.78 2.70 -13.19
CA LEU A 88 30.95 2.81 -11.74
C LEU A 88 29.59 2.81 -11.06
N TRP A 89 29.40 1.87 -10.15
CA TRP A 89 28.18 1.73 -9.33
C TRP A 89 28.41 0.79 -8.14
N ALA A 90 27.47 0.77 -7.19
CA ALA A 90 27.47 -0.17 -6.08
C ALA A 90 26.05 -0.65 -5.80
N ALA A 91 25.92 -1.88 -5.26
CA ALA A 91 24.65 -2.40 -4.78
C ALA A 91 24.87 -3.48 -3.71
N GLY A 92 23.91 -3.58 -2.78
CA GLY A 92 23.97 -4.54 -1.70
C GLY A 92 22.90 -4.35 -0.65
N PHE A 93 23.12 -4.89 0.55
CA PHE A 93 22.19 -4.71 1.67
C PHE A 93 22.45 -3.41 2.42
N SER A 94 21.36 -2.70 2.74
CA SER A 94 21.36 -1.53 3.62
C SER A 94 20.21 -1.60 4.64
N HIS A 95 20.44 -1.10 5.87
CA HIS A 95 19.40 -0.98 6.90
C HIS A 95 18.58 0.31 6.79
N GLY A 96 18.89 1.16 5.82
CA GLY A 96 18.23 2.44 5.55
C GLY A 96 18.47 2.90 4.13
N ASN A 97 18.13 4.17 3.88
CA ASN A 97 18.42 4.90 2.65
C ASN A 97 18.43 6.39 3.01
N THR A 98 19.59 6.93 3.35
CA THR A 98 19.75 8.33 3.75
C THR A 98 20.07 9.24 2.58
N ASP A 99 20.77 8.70 1.56
CA ASP A 99 21.11 9.42 0.33
C ASP A 99 21.30 8.45 -0.86
N THR A 100 21.94 8.87 -1.93
CA THR A 100 22.20 8.06 -3.13
C THR A 100 23.64 7.59 -3.23
N THR A 101 24.49 7.85 -2.22
CA THR A 101 25.88 7.49 -2.29
C THR A 101 26.13 6.05 -1.85
N TYR A 102 27.17 5.41 -2.38
CA TYR A 102 27.52 4.06 -1.95
C TYR A 102 27.98 3.97 -0.48
N ALA A 103 28.28 5.11 0.16
CA ALA A 103 28.63 5.16 1.57
C ALA A 103 27.45 4.90 2.51
N ASP A 104 26.22 5.03 2.00
CA ASP A 104 24.99 4.72 2.69
C ASP A 104 24.69 3.21 2.74
N ILE A 105 25.35 2.40 1.90
CA ILE A 105 25.08 0.97 1.79
C ILE A 105 25.93 0.20 2.81
N ASP A 106 25.28 -0.57 3.70
CA ASP A 106 26.00 -1.29 4.77
C ASP A 106 26.91 -2.38 4.24
N PHE A 107 26.44 -3.17 3.27
CA PHE A 107 27.13 -4.35 2.72
C PHE A 107 26.98 -4.40 1.21
N ALA A 108 27.96 -3.95 0.44
CA ALA A 108 27.82 -3.83 -1.01
C ALA A 108 29.01 -4.39 -1.78
N PHE A 109 28.75 -4.80 -3.02
CA PHE A 109 29.75 -4.81 -4.07
C PHE A 109 29.81 -3.43 -4.72
N ARG A 110 31.05 -2.94 -4.97
CA ARG A 110 31.32 -1.77 -5.79
C ARG A 110 32.03 -2.18 -7.08
N PHE A 111 31.56 -1.68 -8.20
CA PHE A 111 32.07 -1.92 -9.55
C PHE A 111 32.80 -0.67 -10.04
N ASN A 112 34.08 -0.80 -10.43
CA ASN A 112 34.95 0.36 -10.65
C ASN A 112 35.04 0.87 -12.09
N GLY A 113 34.23 0.30 -13.00
CA GLY A 113 34.25 0.69 -14.42
C GLY A 113 35.48 0.22 -15.21
N GLY A 114 36.43 -0.47 -14.58
CA GLY A 114 37.60 -1.07 -15.21
C GLY A 114 37.53 -2.60 -15.30
N GLY A 115 36.33 -3.20 -15.10
CA GLY A 115 36.14 -4.64 -15.10
C GLY A 115 36.56 -5.33 -13.79
N TRP A 116 36.66 -4.58 -12.70
CA TRP A 116 36.93 -5.07 -11.34
C TRP A 116 35.85 -4.64 -10.37
N ALA A 117 35.49 -5.55 -9.49
CA ALA A 117 34.62 -5.31 -8.34
C ALA A 117 35.37 -5.57 -7.04
N ASP A 118 34.95 -4.86 -5.99
CA ASP A 118 35.41 -5.03 -4.62
C ASP A 118 34.23 -4.99 -3.63
N VAL A 119 34.50 -5.40 -2.39
CA VAL A 119 33.55 -5.32 -1.29
C VAL A 119 33.75 -4.00 -0.54
N ILE A 120 32.67 -3.29 -0.31
CA ILE A 120 32.62 -2.12 0.56
C ILE A 120 31.55 -2.30 1.65
N GLU A 121 31.82 -1.79 2.84
CA GLU A 121 30.86 -1.76 3.94
C GLU A 121 30.84 -0.37 4.56
N ASN A 122 29.67 0.27 4.57
CA ASN A 122 29.50 1.66 4.99
C ASN A 122 30.55 2.59 4.33
N GLY A 123 30.76 2.43 3.04
CA GLY A 123 31.72 3.19 2.26
C GLY A 123 33.20 2.81 2.43
N VAL A 124 33.51 1.82 3.29
CA VAL A 124 34.87 1.41 3.59
C VAL A 124 35.24 0.13 2.82
N TYR A 125 36.35 0.15 2.10
CA TYR A 125 36.88 -1.00 1.36
C TYR A 125 37.24 -2.17 2.29
N GLN A 126 36.80 -3.39 1.94
CA GLN A 126 36.98 -4.62 2.71
C GLN A 126 37.80 -5.68 1.97
N GLY A 127 38.20 -5.45 0.74
CA GLY A 127 38.86 -6.45 -0.09
C GLY A 127 37.89 -7.15 -1.04
N GLY A 128 38.12 -8.44 -1.30
CA GLY A 128 37.29 -9.23 -2.20
C GLY A 128 37.43 -8.87 -3.68
N ASP A 129 38.57 -8.27 -4.05
CA ASP A 129 38.84 -7.84 -5.44
C ASP A 129 38.68 -8.99 -6.42
N THR A 130 37.82 -8.79 -7.42
CA THR A 130 37.56 -9.80 -8.44
C THR A 130 37.34 -9.16 -9.80
N PRO A 131 37.98 -9.69 -10.88
CA PRO A 131 37.60 -9.26 -12.22
C PRO A 131 36.18 -9.74 -12.54
N TYR A 132 35.45 -8.99 -13.37
CA TYR A 132 34.12 -9.39 -13.80
C TYR A 132 33.88 -9.07 -15.27
N THR A 133 32.85 -9.70 -15.82
CA THR A 133 32.35 -9.47 -17.18
C THR A 133 30.82 -9.29 -17.16
N THR A 134 30.31 -8.67 -18.21
CA THR A 134 28.87 -8.56 -18.42
C THR A 134 28.18 -9.92 -18.32
N GLY A 135 27.12 -10.00 -17.54
CA GLY A 135 26.34 -11.22 -17.27
C GLY A 135 26.77 -11.98 -16.02
N ASP A 136 27.91 -11.63 -15.39
CA ASP A 136 28.27 -12.21 -14.10
C ASP A 136 27.22 -11.84 -13.02
N THR A 137 26.97 -12.78 -12.12
CA THR A 137 26.02 -12.63 -11.01
C THR A 137 26.76 -12.41 -9.70
N PHE A 138 26.35 -11.40 -8.97
CA PHE A 138 26.87 -11.05 -7.65
C PHE A 138 25.79 -11.18 -6.60
N ARG A 139 26.15 -11.75 -5.45
CA ARG A 139 25.22 -11.95 -4.33
C ARG A 139 25.83 -11.51 -3.02
N VAL A 140 25.06 -10.76 -2.24
CA VAL A 140 25.32 -10.49 -0.83
C VAL A 140 24.28 -11.27 -0.03
N ALA A 141 24.71 -12.21 0.81
CA ALA A 141 23.83 -13.11 1.54
C ALA A 141 24.05 -13.02 3.05
N ILE A 142 22.99 -13.17 3.82
CA ILE A 142 23.07 -13.42 5.26
C ILE A 142 22.90 -14.93 5.46
N VAL A 143 23.91 -15.56 6.04
CA VAL A 143 23.95 -17.01 6.29
C VAL A 143 24.34 -17.25 7.75
N GLY A 144 23.42 -17.77 8.55
CA GLY A 144 23.66 -18.00 9.98
C GLY A 144 24.05 -16.72 10.74
N GLY A 145 23.53 -15.56 10.33
CA GLY A 145 23.83 -14.26 10.93
C GLY A 145 25.16 -13.63 10.48
N ARG A 146 25.80 -14.16 9.44
CA ARG A 146 27.03 -13.62 8.83
C ARG A 146 26.73 -13.11 7.42
N VAL A 147 27.48 -12.12 6.97
CA VAL A 147 27.34 -11.58 5.62
C VAL A 147 28.40 -12.20 4.71
N GLU A 148 27.95 -12.89 3.68
CA GLU A 148 28.79 -13.53 2.67
C GLU A 148 28.64 -12.84 1.32
N TYR A 149 29.74 -12.62 0.62
CA TYR A 149 29.80 -12.03 -0.71
C TYR A 149 30.24 -13.05 -1.73
N SER A 150 29.49 -13.27 -2.78
CA SER A 150 29.83 -14.26 -3.80
C SER A 150 29.62 -13.74 -5.22
N ARG A 151 30.40 -14.31 -6.16
CA ARG A 151 30.30 -14.12 -7.60
C ARG A 151 30.06 -15.46 -8.27
N ASN A 152 29.04 -15.59 -9.09
CA ASN A 152 28.66 -16.83 -9.78
C ASN A 152 28.62 -18.04 -8.82
N GLY A 153 28.12 -17.82 -7.59
CA GLY A 153 28.01 -18.84 -6.55
C GLY A 153 29.32 -19.17 -5.79
N VAL A 154 30.42 -18.50 -6.12
CA VAL A 154 31.70 -18.68 -5.40
C VAL A 154 31.89 -17.56 -4.39
N VAL A 155 32.02 -17.91 -3.10
CA VAL A 155 32.25 -16.94 -2.01
C VAL A 155 33.63 -16.30 -2.20
N LEU A 156 33.66 -14.96 -2.16
CA LEU A 156 34.87 -14.13 -2.32
C LEU A 156 35.29 -13.50 -1.01
N HIS A 157 34.34 -13.17 -0.16
CA HIS A 157 34.57 -12.48 1.10
C HIS A 157 33.51 -12.84 2.13
N ASP A 158 33.93 -12.98 3.40
CA ASP A 158 33.05 -13.12 4.58
C ASP A 158 33.25 -11.90 5.46
N SER A 159 32.16 -11.19 5.77
CA SER A 159 32.24 -10.02 6.63
C SER A 159 32.43 -10.40 8.11
N PRO A 160 33.31 -9.70 8.84
CA PRO A 160 33.37 -9.79 10.29
C PRO A 160 32.21 -9.02 10.97
N ASN A 161 31.49 -8.19 10.23
CA ASN A 161 30.43 -7.33 10.76
C ASN A 161 29.09 -8.05 10.73
N ALA A 162 28.31 -7.91 11.81
CA ALA A 162 26.96 -8.46 11.88
C ALA A 162 25.96 -7.54 11.19
N PRO A 163 24.96 -8.10 10.47
CA PRO A 163 23.91 -7.30 9.85
C PRO A 163 23.00 -6.63 10.88
N GLN A 164 22.55 -5.41 10.58
CA GLN A 164 21.53 -4.71 11.33
C GLN A 164 20.23 -4.72 10.53
N TYR A 165 19.17 -5.26 11.13
CA TYR A 165 17.87 -5.39 10.48
C TYR A 165 16.94 -4.21 10.77
N PRO A 166 15.96 -3.94 9.90
CA PRO A 166 15.66 -4.62 8.64
C PRO A 166 16.65 -4.26 7.53
N LEU A 167 16.87 -5.15 6.56
CA LEU A 167 17.73 -4.94 5.41
C LEU A 167 16.94 -4.88 4.10
N LEU A 168 17.31 -4.02 3.20
CA LEU A 168 16.76 -3.88 1.84
C LEU A 168 17.93 -3.90 0.82
N LEU A 169 17.61 -4.17 -0.45
CA LEU A 169 18.57 -3.90 -1.52
C LEU A 169 18.64 -2.40 -1.76
N ASP A 170 19.86 -1.87 -1.72
CA ASP A 170 20.16 -0.49 -2.06
C ASP A 170 21.16 -0.44 -3.22
N ALA A 171 21.00 0.55 -4.12
CA ALA A 171 21.86 0.73 -5.28
C ALA A 171 22.23 2.20 -5.49
N SER A 172 23.53 2.44 -5.63
CA SER A 172 24.16 3.73 -5.96
C SER A 172 24.78 3.67 -7.36
N LEU A 173 24.37 4.56 -8.26
CA LEU A 173 24.78 4.57 -9.65
C LEU A 173 25.52 5.86 -9.99
N ALA A 174 26.82 5.76 -10.34
CA ALA A 174 27.65 6.92 -10.64
C ALA A 174 27.72 7.23 -12.15
N THR A 175 28.09 6.25 -12.97
CA THR A 175 28.22 6.45 -14.42
C THR A 175 26.85 6.44 -15.11
N VAL A 176 26.58 7.37 -15.99
CA VAL A 176 25.36 7.37 -16.83
C VAL A 176 25.33 6.12 -17.70
N GLY A 177 24.21 5.39 -17.68
CA GLY A 177 24.07 4.09 -18.33
C GLY A 177 24.41 2.89 -17.43
N ALA A 178 24.96 3.09 -16.23
CA ALA A 178 25.17 2.01 -15.25
C ALA A 178 23.88 1.26 -14.95
N THR A 179 23.95 -0.07 -14.98
CA THR A 179 22.75 -0.93 -14.87
C THR A 179 22.92 -2.04 -13.84
N VAL A 180 22.07 -2.04 -12.83
CA VAL A 180 21.83 -3.20 -11.96
C VAL A 180 20.79 -4.07 -12.65
N ALA A 181 21.22 -5.17 -13.26
CA ALA A 181 20.35 -6.01 -14.06
C ALA A 181 19.81 -7.20 -13.25
N ASN A 182 18.57 -7.63 -13.56
CA ASN A 182 17.95 -8.84 -13.02
C ASN A 182 18.04 -8.94 -11.49
N ALA A 183 17.85 -7.82 -10.79
CA ALA A 183 17.98 -7.79 -9.34
C ALA A 183 16.92 -8.67 -8.67
N ARG A 184 17.36 -9.48 -7.73
CA ARG A 184 16.55 -10.42 -6.96
C ARG A 184 16.83 -10.27 -5.47
N ILE A 185 15.83 -10.55 -4.65
CA ILE A 185 15.95 -10.59 -3.21
C ILE A 185 15.33 -11.89 -2.69
N GLY A 186 16.10 -12.64 -1.94
CA GLY A 186 15.63 -13.80 -1.22
C GLY A 186 15.38 -13.42 0.23
N VAL A 187 14.12 -13.36 0.61
CA VAL A 187 13.73 -13.12 1.99
C VAL A 187 13.07 -14.38 2.53
N PRO A 188 13.32 -14.79 3.78
CA PRO A 188 12.57 -15.87 4.38
C PRO A 188 11.10 -15.51 4.34
N ASP A 189 10.26 -16.50 4.11
CA ASP A 189 8.83 -16.33 4.41
C ASP A 189 8.72 -15.77 5.82
N PRO A 190 7.98 -14.68 6.02
CA PRO A 190 7.75 -14.17 7.35
C PRO A 190 7.14 -15.29 8.20
N PRO A 191 7.40 -15.30 9.51
CA PRO A 191 6.89 -16.35 10.38
C PRO A 191 5.38 -16.50 10.19
N PRO A 192 4.86 -17.74 10.09
CA PRO A 192 3.45 -18.00 9.82
C PRO A 192 2.57 -17.48 10.94
N PRO A 193 1.36 -17.21 10.66
CA PRO A 193 0.82 -15.98 10.12
C PRO A 193 0.54 -14.96 11.24
N TYR A 194 0.63 -13.70 10.94
CA TYR A 194 0.16 -12.61 11.81
C TYR A 194 -1.36 -12.65 12.07
N GLY A 195 -1.97 -13.82 12.01
CA GLY A 195 -3.40 -14.04 12.07
C GLY A 195 -4.05 -13.99 10.69
N GLY A 196 -5.36 -13.77 10.66
CA GLY A 196 -6.16 -13.90 9.46
C GLY A 196 -6.37 -15.37 9.07
N PHE A 197 -7.26 -15.61 8.15
CA PHE A 197 -7.51 -16.93 7.59
C PHE A 197 -8.11 -16.83 6.20
N LEU A 198 -7.82 -17.80 5.36
CA LEU A 198 -8.45 -17.91 4.05
C LEU A 198 -9.85 -18.50 4.17
N GLU A 199 -10.78 -17.91 3.45
CA GLU A 199 -12.14 -18.36 3.33
C GLU A 199 -12.58 -18.33 1.86
N LYS A 200 -13.40 -19.29 1.46
CA LYS A 200 -13.92 -19.36 0.10
C LYS A 200 -15.00 -18.31 -0.13
N ALA A 201 -14.81 -17.48 -1.14
CA ALA A 201 -15.80 -16.47 -1.51
C ALA A 201 -17.15 -17.11 -1.86
N GLY A 202 -18.23 -16.44 -1.50
CA GLY A 202 -19.60 -16.91 -1.75
C GLY A 202 -20.11 -17.99 -0.81
N SER A 203 -19.25 -18.55 0.05
CA SER A 203 -19.59 -19.56 1.05
C SER A 203 -19.19 -19.17 2.47
N GLN A 204 -18.92 -17.89 2.69
CA GLN A 204 -18.46 -17.37 3.98
C GLN A 204 -19.46 -17.69 5.10
N THR A 205 -18.91 -18.09 6.21
CA THR A 205 -19.64 -18.23 7.44
C THR A 205 -19.95 -16.85 8.01
N PHE A 206 -21.20 -16.61 8.35
CA PHE A 206 -21.55 -15.39 9.09
C PHE A 206 -20.90 -15.42 10.47
N ARG A 207 -20.21 -14.31 10.79
CA ARG A 207 -19.64 -14.07 12.12
C ARG A 207 -20.26 -12.78 12.67
N GLY A 208 -20.97 -12.92 13.78
CA GLY A 208 -21.61 -11.77 14.43
C GLY A 208 -20.59 -10.69 14.80
N ARG A 209 -21.03 -9.46 14.82
CA ARG A 209 -20.23 -8.32 15.30
C ARG A 209 -19.83 -8.53 16.75
N PHE A 210 -18.63 -8.09 17.11
CA PHE A 210 -18.25 -7.99 18.53
C PHE A 210 -19.09 -6.93 19.22
N THR A 211 -19.55 -7.24 20.43
CA THR A 211 -20.17 -6.23 21.29
C THR A 211 -19.13 -5.23 21.79
N ARG A 212 -19.56 -4.07 22.27
CA ARG A 212 -18.67 -3.06 22.87
C ARG A 212 -17.81 -3.66 24.00
N GLU A 213 -18.38 -4.50 24.85
CA GLU A 213 -17.68 -5.15 25.95
C GLU A 213 -16.60 -6.12 25.43
N GLN A 214 -16.90 -6.87 24.38
CA GLN A 214 -15.93 -7.76 23.73
C GLN A 214 -14.79 -6.94 23.10
N ILE A 215 -15.09 -5.85 22.41
CA ILE A 215 -14.10 -4.95 21.81
C ILE A 215 -13.20 -4.38 22.92
N GLN A 216 -13.77 -3.86 24.00
CA GLN A 216 -13.01 -3.30 25.12
C GLN A 216 -12.12 -4.32 25.83
N ALA A 217 -12.50 -5.60 25.80
CA ALA A 217 -11.74 -6.66 26.46
C ALA A 217 -10.38 -6.95 25.79
N PHE A 218 -10.22 -6.66 24.51
CA PHE A 218 -8.95 -6.89 23.80
C PHE A 218 -8.24 -5.59 23.36
N LEU A 219 -8.86 -4.44 23.46
CA LEU A 219 -8.21 -3.16 23.21
C LEU A 219 -7.24 -2.77 24.34
N PRO A 220 -6.25 -1.91 24.09
CA PRO A 220 -5.40 -1.36 25.14
C PRO A 220 -6.26 -0.68 26.22
N GLY A 221 -6.03 -1.07 27.49
CA GLY A 221 -6.81 -0.59 28.62
C GLY A 221 -6.66 0.93 28.88
N ASN A 222 -7.58 1.51 29.64
CA ASN A 222 -7.57 2.94 30.02
C ASN A 222 -7.60 3.90 28.83
N ASP A 223 -8.33 3.59 27.78
CA ASP A 223 -8.39 4.38 26.54
C ASP A 223 -7.00 4.64 25.92
N ALA A 224 -6.04 3.72 26.09
CA ALA A 224 -4.70 3.88 25.55
C ALA A 224 -4.62 3.62 24.04
N LYS A 225 -3.64 4.26 23.40
CA LYS A 225 -3.20 3.91 22.03
C LYS A 225 -2.23 2.73 22.09
N GLY A 226 -2.09 2.01 20.98
CA GLY A 226 -1.11 0.94 20.86
C GLY A 226 -1.69 -0.38 20.36
N PRO A 227 -0.85 -1.44 20.35
CA PRO A 227 -1.20 -2.70 19.76
C PRO A 227 -2.24 -3.47 20.56
N PHE A 228 -3.03 -4.26 19.83
CA PHE A 228 -3.94 -5.26 20.37
C PHE A 228 -3.97 -6.46 19.43
N LYS A 229 -4.56 -7.55 19.88
CA LYS A 229 -4.75 -8.74 19.06
C LYS A 229 -6.24 -9.06 18.95
N PHE A 230 -6.73 -9.18 17.72
CA PHE A 230 -8.08 -9.67 17.51
C PHE A 230 -8.24 -11.08 18.07
N PRO A 231 -9.34 -11.38 18.75
CA PRO A 231 -9.61 -12.73 19.25
C PRO A 231 -9.80 -13.71 18.07
N ALA A 232 -9.77 -15.01 18.40
CA ALA A 232 -10.10 -16.04 17.40
C ALA A 232 -11.48 -15.80 16.77
N PRO A 233 -11.65 -16.07 15.45
CA PRO A 233 -10.70 -16.79 14.57
C PRO A 233 -9.65 -15.90 13.92
N TYR A 234 -9.69 -14.58 14.08
CA TYR A 234 -8.84 -13.64 13.33
C TYR A 234 -7.37 -13.68 13.76
N GLY A 235 -7.10 -13.47 15.05
CA GLY A 235 -5.74 -13.53 15.59
C GLY A 235 -4.76 -12.50 15.00
N THR A 236 -5.21 -11.54 14.19
CA THR A 236 -4.40 -10.47 13.60
C THR A 236 -4.00 -9.42 14.63
N THR A 237 -2.88 -8.75 14.38
CA THR A 237 -2.44 -7.63 15.20
C THR A 237 -3.01 -6.32 14.66
N GLY A 238 -3.80 -5.65 15.51
CA GLY A 238 -4.29 -4.29 15.27
C GLY A 238 -3.54 -3.28 16.13
N VAL A 239 -3.65 -2.00 15.78
CA VAL A 239 -3.08 -0.88 16.54
C VAL A 239 -4.13 0.22 16.63
N ARG A 240 -4.51 0.60 17.83
CA ARG A 240 -5.36 1.76 18.05
C ARG A 240 -4.53 3.03 17.91
N LEU A 241 -4.86 3.86 16.91
CA LEU A 241 -4.10 5.06 16.56
C LEU A 241 -4.56 6.30 17.32
N THR A 242 -5.86 6.38 17.65
CA THR A 242 -6.46 7.53 18.33
C THR A 242 -7.17 7.12 19.61
N ASN A 243 -7.39 8.11 20.47
CA ASN A 243 -8.16 7.95 21.70
C ASN A 243 -8.83 9.28 22.09
N GLY A 244 -9.56 9.31 23.22
CA GLY A 244 -10.27 10.50 23.67
C GLY A 244 -9.41 11.74 23.83
N SER A 245 -8.11 11.59 24.16
CA SER A 245 -7.23 12.74 24.36
C SER A 245 -6.94 13.53 23.08
N ASP A 246 -7.04 12.89 21.90
CA ASP A 246 -6.81 13.57 20.61
C ASP A 246 -7.91 14.59 20.30
N CYS A 247 -9.09 14.40 20.87
CA CYS A 247 -10.27 15.23 20.67
C CYS A 247 -10.73 15.94 21.94
N GLY A 248 -9.91 16.03 22.98
CA GLY A 248 -10.32 16.63 24.25
C GLY A 248 -11.50 15.90 24.93
N GLY A 249 -11.69 14.62 24.65
CA GLY A 249 -12.78 13.79 25.16
C GLY A 249 -14.07 13.82 24.32
N THR A 250 -14.09 14.57 23.21
CA THR A 250 -15.24 14.63 22.27
C THR A 250 -15.06 13.69 21.09
N ASP A 251 -16.10 13.58 20.26
CA ASP A 251 -16.04 12.90 18.95
C ASP A 251 -15.67 13.92 17.88
N CYS A 252 -14.39 13.98 17.50
CA CYS A 252 -13.89 14.96 16.55
C CYS A 252 -13.22 14.36 15.30
N LEU A 253 -12.97 13.06 15.28
CA LEU A 253 -12.42 12.43 14.10
C LEU A 253 -13.48 12.40 13.01
N SER A 254 -13.18 12.99 11.84
CA SER A 254 -14.12 12.95 10.72
C SER A 254 -14.12 11.56 10.10
N TYR A 255 -13.04 11.18 9.50
CA TYR A 255 -12.73 9.83 8.98
C TYR A 255 -11.29 9.83 8.45
N VAL A 256 -10.75 8.64 8.18
CA VAL A 256 -9.38 8.49 7.67
C VAL A 256 -9.21 8.88 6.19
N GLY A 257 -10.14 9.61 5.61
CA GLY A 257 -10.17 9.87 4.17
C GLY A 257 -10.98 8.81 3.44
N TYR A 258 -11.02 8.88 2.12
CA TYR A 258 -11.66 7.87 1.29
C TYR A 258 -10.65 6.77 0.91
N SER A 259 -11.11 5.60 0.53
CA SER A 259 -10.27 4.41 0.32
C SER A 259 -9.18 4.57 -0.75
N TYR A 260 -9.32 5.47 -1.69
CA TYR A 260 -8.38 5.72 -2.77
C TYR A 260 -7.45 6.93 -2.55
N TRP A 261 -7.57 7.67 -1.44
CA TRP A 261 -6.62 8.73 -1.07
C TRP A 261 -5.67 8.23 0.00
N ARG A 262 -4.38 8.31 -0.28
CA ARG A 262 -3.32 7.83 0.61
C ARG A 262 -3.16 8.73 1.83
N ASN A 263 -3.73 8.37 2.95
CA ASN A 263 -3.52 9.06 4.23
C ASN A 263 -2.46 8.37 5.12
N ILE A 264 -1.89 7.26 4.64
CA ILE A 264 -0.77 6.54 5.23
C ILE A 264 0.44 6.72 4.33
N ASN A 265 1.54 7.22 4.86
CA ASN A 265 2.80 7.33 4.12
C ASN A 265 3.83 6.34 4.63
N ASN A 266 3.80 5.13 4.08
CA ASN A 266 4.70 4.04 4.42
C ASN A 266 5.76 3.89 3.33
N HIS A 267 6.96 4.39 3.59
CA HIS A 267 8.11 4.16 2.72
C HIS A 267 8.92 2.97 3.22
N VAL A 268 9.33 2.12 2.28
CA VAL A 268 10.17 0.96 2.57
C VAL A 268 11.52 1.43 3.12
N GLY A 269 12.08 0.68 4.07
CA GLY A 269 13.34 1.03 4.72
C GLY A 269 13.23 2.08 5.83
N ARG A 270 12.07 2.71 6.04
CA ARG A 270 11.87 3.62 7.18
C ARG A 270 11.18 2.90 8.33
N PRO A 271 11.68 3.02 9.55
CA PRO A 271 11.03 2.43 10.73
C PRO A 271 9.72 3.14 11.07
N GLU A 272 9.58 4.39 10.66
CA GLU A 272 8.43 5.24 10.92
C GLU A 272 7.49 5.29 9.72
N MET A 273 6.21 5.31 10.02
CA MET A 273 5.14 5.58 9.06
C MET A 273 4.37 6.82 9.50
N LEU A 274 4.21 7.78 8.59
CA LEU A 274 3.44 8.99 8.84
C LEU A 274 1.98 8.76 8.46
N ILE A 275 1.07 9.19 9.31
CA ILE A 275 -0.37 9.07 9.11
C ILE A 275 -1.00 10.43 9.31
N PHE A 276 -1.82 10.85 8.38
CA PHE A 276 -2.59 12.08 8.46
C PHE A 276 -4.04 11.76 8.78
N LEU A 277 -4.63 12.49 9.74
CA LEU A 277 -6.03 12.35 10.16
C LEU A 277 -6.68 13.73 10.29
N GLY A 278 -7.97 13.80 9.98
CA GLY A 278 -8.78 15.01 10.15
C GLY A 278 -9.46 15.04 11.53
N PHE A 279 -9.03 15.92 12.42
CA PHE A 279 -9.70 16.20 13.69
C PHE A 279 -10.49 17.50 13.58
N ASP A 280 -11.80 17.40 13.44
CA ASP A 280 -12.69 18.54 13.20
C ASP A 280 -12.65 19.56 14.34
N ARG A 281 -12.23 20.77 14.02
CA ARG A 281 -12.14 21.87 14.99
C ARG A 281 -13.50 22.30 15.54
N SER A 282 -14.56 22.18 14.77
CA SER A 282 -15.92 22.52 15.25
C SER A 282 -16.41 21.56 16.33
N ALA A 283 -15.77 20.39 16.43
CA ALA A 283 -16.05 19.36 17.42
C ALA A 283 -14.98 19.23 18.51
N GLY A 284 -14.12 20.23 18.66
CA GLY A 284 -13.07 20.21 19.69
C GLY A 284 -11.73 19.63 19.25
N GLY A 285 -11.59 19.20 18.01
CA GLY A 285 -10.34 18.71 17.43
C GLY A 285 -9.36 19.82 17.10
N ALA A 286 -8.14 19.45 16.74
CA ALA A 286 -7.05 20.39 16.43
C ALA A 286 -6.99 20.77 14.92
N GLY A 287 -7.80 20.20 14.08
CA GLY A 287 -7.72 20.25 12.62
C GLY A 287 -6.91 19.07 12.04
N PRO A 288 -6.58 19.10 10.75
CA PRO A 288 -5.73 18.07 10.16
C PRO A 288 -4.44 17.91 10.92
N SER A 289 -4.17 16.71 11.40
CA SER A 289 -3.07 16.39 12.31
C SER A 289 -2.23 15.24 11.79
N LEU A 290 -0.97 15.22 12.18
CA LEU A 290 -0.01 14.19 11.82
C LEU A 290 0.21 13.24 12.99
N LEU A 291 0.20 11.95 12.70
CA LEU A 291 0.61 10.90 13.63
C LEU A 291 1.86 10.21 13.08
N SER A 292 2.72 9.79 14.00
CA SER A 292 3.84 8.90 13.75
C SER A 292 3.51 7.52 14.29
N TYR A 293 3.77 6.48 13.51
CA TYR A 293 3.68 5.10 13.94
C TYR A 293 5.01 4.40 13.71
N GLN A 294 5.60 3.85 14.78
CA GLN A 294 6.84 3.09 14.74
C GLN A 294 6.53 1.62 14.46
N LYS A 295 6.98 1.11 13.31
CA LYS A 295 6.59 -0.21 12.77
C LYS A 295 7.14 -1.40 13.57
N ASP A 296 8.26 -1.23 14.24
CA ASP A 296 8.96 -2.25 15.03
C ASP A 296 8.44 -2.37 16.47
N THR A 297 7.95 -1.25 17.03
CA THR A 297 7.52 -1.19 18.43
C THR A 297 6.01 -1.00 18.62
N ASP A 298 5.27 -0.80 17.51
CA ASP A 298 3.84 -0.47 17.50
C ASP A 298 3.47 0.80 18.29
N GLN A 299 4.44 1.68 18.52
CA GLN A 299 4.22 2.95 19.22
C GLN A 299 3.58 3.98 18.30
N VAL A 300 2.60 4.69 18.84
CA VAL A 300 1.86 5.75 18.15
C VAL A 300 2.06 7.06 18.89
N GLN A 301 2.44 8.10 18.16
CA GLN A 301 2.57 9.46 18.68
C GLN A 301 1.74 10.43 17.84
N ASN A 302 0.91 11.26 18.47
CA ASN A 302 0.30 12.40 17.81
C ASN A 302 1.31 13.56 17.80
N LEU A 303 1.75 13.95 16.60
CA LEU A 303 2.71 15.02 16.37
C LEU A 303 2.04 16.41 16.36
N GLY A 304 0.71 16.45 16.40
CA GLY A 304 -0.08 17.67 16.44
C GLY A 304 -0.61 18.13 15.08
N PRO A 305 -1.25 19.31 15.07
CA PRO A 305 -1.88 19.86 13.89
C PRO A 305 -0.88 20.29 12.83
N LEU A 306 -1.18 20.01 11.56
CA LEU A 306 -0.38 20.41 10.40
C LEU A 306 -0.41 21.92 10.16
N PHE A 307 -1.44 22.60 10.63
CA PHE A 307 -1.64 24.03 10.39
C PHE A 307 -1.94 24.79 11.69
N PRO A 308 -1.41 26.02 11.85
CA PRO A 308 -1.76 26.85 12.99
C PRO A 308 -3.26 27.18 12.96
N ALA A 309 -3.83 27.39 14.13
CA ALA A 309 -5.28 27.66 14.29
C ALA A 309 -5.80 28.88 13.51
N THR A 310 -4.92 29.79 13.11
CA THR A 310 -5.24 30.96 12.29
C THR A 310 -5.30 30.67 10.79
N SER A 311 -4.83 29.48 10.37
CA SER A 311 -4.85 29.09 8.97
C SER A 311 -6.23 28.63 8.55
N VAL A 312 -6.66 28.97 7.34
CA VAL A 312 -7.89 28.43 6.72
C VAL A 312 -7.83 26.91 6.57
N TYR A 313 -6.65 26.35 6.36
CA TYR A 313 -6.43 24.90 6.29
C TYR A 313 -6.72 24.17 7.60
N SER A 314 -6.70 24.87 8.74
CA SER A 314 -6.99 24.25 10.04
C SER A 314 -8.44 23.82 10.22
N TYR A 315 -9.35 24.28 9.37
CA TYR A 315 -10.77 23.89 9.35
C TYR A 315 -11.08 22.81 8.32
N ALA A 316 -10.10 22.42 7.51
CA ALA A 316 -10.31 21.34 6.55
C ALA A 316 -10.44 19.99 7.28
N THR A 317 -11.30 19.12 6.79
CA THR A 317 -11.38 17.73 7.24
C THR A 317 -10.24 16.89 6.69
N GLY A 318 -9.63 17.35 5.60
CA GLY A 318 -8.59 16.66 4.86
C GLY A 318 -9.10 15.68 3.81
N GLU A 319 -10.40 15.67 3.55
CA GLU A 319 -10.96 14.91 2.44
C GLU A 319 -10.31 15.34 1.12
N GLY A 320 -9.90 14.36 0.31
CA GLY A 320 -9.17 14.61 -0.93
C GLY A 320 -7.72 15.06 -0.74
N TRP A 321 -7.18 14.98 0.49
CA TRP A 321 -5.76 15.14 0.75
C TRP A 321 -5.08 13.78 0.75
N TYR A 322 -3.85 13.71 0.25
CA TYR A 322 -3.13 12.45 0.16
C TYR A 322 -1.63 12.67 0.11
N PHE A 323 -0.89 11.69 0.64
CA PHE A 323 0.56 11.72 0.55
C PHE A 323 1.06 11.52 -0.89
N SER A 324 2.20 12.14 -1.19
CA SER A 324 2.99 11.93 -2.39
C SER A 324 3.40 10.45 -2.51
N GLY A 325 3.38 9.91 -3.73
CA GLY A 325 3.88 8.57 -4.00
C GLY A 325 5.40 8.47 -3.97
N THR A 326 6.10 9.61 -4.18
CA THR A 326 7.56 9.64 -4.35
C THR A 326 8.31 10.31 -3.21
N GLN A 327 7.65 11.18 -2.42
CA GLN A 327 8.32 11.99 -1.40
C GLN A 327 7.73 11.76 -0.01
N PRO A 328 8.52 11.19 0.94
CA PRO A 328 8.03 10.71 2.22
C PRO A 328 7.32 11.75 3.10
N THR A 329 7.69 13.01 2.99
CA THR A 329 7.16 14.08 3.86
C THR A 329 6.15 14.99 3.17
N LYS A 330 5.81 14.71 1.90
CA LYS A 330 4.95 15.59 1.11
C LYS A 330 3.50 15.12 1.09
N LEU A 331 2.60 16.04 1.39
CA LEU A 331 1.16 15.88 1.35
C LEU A 331 0.56 16.80 0.28
N TYR A 332 -0.24 16.26 -0.62
CA TYR A 332 -1.05 17.06 -1.54
C TYR A 332 -2.29 17.56 -0.81
N THR A 333 -2.53 18.86 -0.91
CA THR A 333 -3.64 19.54 -0.24
C THR A 333 -4.36 20.47 -1.20
N TYR A 334 -5.65 20.63 -1.02
CA TYR A 334 -6.47 21.67 -1.65
C TYR A 334 -7.51 22.18 -0.64
N LEU A 335 -8.17 23.28 -0.94
CA LEU A 335 -9.33 23.76 -0.20
C LEU A 335 -10.55 23.77 -1.11
N VAL A 336 -11.70 23.45 -0.58
CA VAL A 336 -12.99 23.64 -1.28
C VAL A 336 -13.14 25.12 -1.63
N GLY A 337 -13.37 25.40 -2.91
CA GLY A 337 -13.41 26.78 -3.42
C GLY A 337 -12.03 27.35 -3.80
N ASP A 338 -10.97 26.52 -3.90
CA ASP A 338 -9.68 26.90 -4.45
C ASP A 338 -9.46 26.31 -5.86
N SER A 339 -8.65 26.98 -6.65
CA SER A 339 -8.24 26.55 -8.00
C SER A 339 -6.94 25.75 -8.01
N GLN A 340 -6.31 25.52 -6.88
CA GLN A 340 -4.93 25.05 -6.80
C GLN A 340 -4.80 23.76 -5.97
N LEU A 341 -4.09 22.78 -6.55
CA LEU A 341 -3.51 21.65 -5.82
C LEU A 341 -2.12 22.05 -5.35
N ARG A 342 -1.88 22.01 -4.05
CA ARG A 342 -0.62 22.41 -3.43
C ARG A 342 0.05 21.22 -2.78
N ARG A 343 1.37 21.26 -2.69
CA ARG A 343 2.16 20.27 -1.97
C ARG A 343 2.74 20.89 -0.70
N TYR A 344 2.52 20.21 0.42
CA TYR A 344 2.88 20.65 1.76
C TYR A 344 3.86 19.66 2.40
N ASP A 345 4.92 20.14 3.00
CA ASP A 345 5.86 19.30 3.76
C ASP A 345 5.40 19.21 5.21
N VAL A 346 5.02 17.99 5.63
CA VAL A 346 4.39 17.76 6.93
C VAL A 346 5.37 17.81 8.11
N LEU A 347 6.68 17.74 7.86
CA LEU A 347 7.71 17.86 8.92
C LEU A 347 8.24 19.29 9.05
N SER A 348 8.52 19.95 7.94
CA SER A 348 8.94 21.36 7.97
C SER A 348 7.79 22.35 8.10
N LEU A 349 6.54 21.88 7.95
CA LEU A 349 5.30 22.66 8.01
C LEU A 349 5.30 23.83 6.98
N GLN A 350 5.74 23.55 5.77
CA GLN A 350 5.86 24.53 4.69
C GLN A 350 5.22 24.05 3.40
N PHE A 351 4.58 24.97 2.69
CA PHE A 351 4.19 24.72 1.30
C PHE A 351 5.40 24.80 0.39
N ASP A 352 5.39 23.97 -0.64
CA ASP A 352 6.33 24.09 -1.74
C ASP A 352 6.14 25.46 -2.43
N LYS A 353 7.24 26.00 -2.97
CA LYS A 353 7.22 27.30 -3.68
C LYS A 353 6.38 27.25 -4.96
N THR A 354 6.32 26.08 -5.60
CA THR A 354 5.56 25.85 -6.83
C THR A 354 4.28 25.09 -6.52
N VAL A 355 3.19 25.54 -7.16
CA VAL A 355 1.89 24.85 -7.11
C VAL A 355 1.96 23.61 -7.98
N ALA A 356 1.46 22.47 -7.50
CA ALA A 356 1.45 21.21 -8.24
C ALA A 356 0.56 21.30 -9.49
N MET A 357 -0.64 21.87 -9.34
CA MET A 357 -1.57 22.14 -10.45
C MET A 357 -2.34 23.43 -10.15
N ASP A 358 -2.49 24.33 -11.14
CA ASP A 358 -3.30 25.54 -11.06
C ASP A 358 -4.31 25.59 -12.20
N LEU A 359 -5.60 25.45 -11.89
CA LEU A 359 -6.68 25.49 -12.86
C LEU A 359 -6.72 26.81 -13.67
N ASN A 360 -6.24 27.92 -13.11
CA ASN A 360 -6.19 29.17 -13.83
C ASN A 360 -5.27 29.11 -15.07
N ALA A 361 -4.26 28.26 -15.07
CA ALA A 361 -3.42 28.00 -16.23
C ALA A 361 -4.16 27.21 -17.32
N CYS A 362 -5.19 26.42 -16.99
CA CYS A 362 -6.02 25.70 -17.95
C CYS A 362 -6.89 26.63 -18.81
N LYS A 363 -7.29 27.80 -18.28
CA LYS A 363 -8.10 28.78 -18.99
C LYS A 363 -7.34 29.49 -20.12
N ARG A 364 -6.01 29.35 -20.16
CA ARG A 364 -5.12 29.96 -21.17
C ARG A 364 -4.22 28.86 -21.75
N PRO A 365 -4.49 28.32 -22.90
CA PRO A 365 -5.23 28.81 -24.06
C PRO A 365 -6.66 28.26 -24.26
N SER A 366 -7.54 28.45 -23.30
CA SER A 366 -8.96 28.05 -23.39
C SER A 366 -9.20 26.54 -23.49
N VAL A 367 -8.41 25.74 -22.75
CA VAL A 367 -8.63 24.31 -22.67
C VAL A 367 -9.83 23.99 -21.75
N CYS A 368 -9.89 24.65 -20.58
CA CYS A 368 -11.03 24.56 -19.67
C CYS A 368 -12.11 25.61 -20.01
N PRO A 369 -13.37 25.38 -19.59
CA PRO A 369 -14.46 26.37 -19.70
C PRO A 369 -14.09 27.71 -19.05
N ALA A 370 -14.59 28.80 -19.60
CA ALA A 370 -14.31 30.13 -19.09
C ALA A 370 -14.80 30.38 -17.66
N ASN A 371 -15.91 29.71 -17.28
CA ASN A 371 -16.49 29.74 -15.94
C ASN A 371 -15.87 28.71 -14.94
N ALA A 372 -14.88 27.92 -15.34
CA ALA A 372 -14.15 27.06 -14.43
C ALA A 372 -13.52 27.88 -13.30
N ALA A 373 -13.76 27.52 -12.05
CA ALA A 373 -13.34 28.29 -10.89
C ALA A 373 -12.50 27.46 -9.91
N TYR A 374 -12.95 26.28 -9.59
CA TYR A 374 -12.44 25.47 -8.48
C TYR A 374 -12.07 24.07 -8.96
N ILE A 375 -11.17 23.43 -8.20
CA ILE A 375 -10.91 22.00 -8.29
C ILE A 375 -11.58 21.29 -7.11
N PHE A 376 -12.00 20.06 -7.36
CA PHE A 376 -12.59 19.20 -6.34
C PHE A 376 -12.07 17.76 -6.52
N GLN A 377 -11.87 17.05 -5.41
CA GLN A 377 -11.42 15.66 -5.38
C GLN A 377 -10.23 15.37 -6.31
N PRO A 378 -9.05 15.97 -6.05
CA PRO A 378 -7.88 15.73 -6.88
C PRO A 378 -7.27 14.35 -6.64
N HIS A 379 -6.65 13.79 -7.69
CA HIS A 379 -5.88 12.55 -7.65
C HIS A 379 -4.53 12.74 -8.36
N SER A 380 -3.55 11.92 -7.99
CA SER A 380 -2.23 11.90 -8.65
C SER A 380 -1.78 10.48 -8.97
N SER A 381 -1.05 10.35 -10.07
CA SER A 381 -0.28 9.13 -10.37
C SER A 381 0.77 8.84 -9.30
N ASP A 382 1.27 7.61 -9.25
CA ASP A 382 2.25 7.21 -8.22
C ASP A 382 3.62 7.86 -8.39
N ASP A 383 3.96 8.30 -9.61
CA ASP A 383 5.15 9.09 -9.91
C ASP A 383 4.99 10.59 -9.65
N ASP A 384 3.83 11.04 -9.14
CA ASP A 384 3.46 12.45 -8.94
C ASP A 384 3.50 13.33 -10.21
N ALA A 385 3.54 12.73 -11.40
CA ALA A 385 3.73 13.46 -12.65
C ALA A 385 2.41 13.84 -13.35
N THR A 386 1.33 13.11 -13.07
CA THR A 386 0.00 13.39 -13.64
C THR A 386 -1.00 13.62 -12.53
N HIS A 387 -1.76 14.71 -12.63
CA HIS A 387 -2.82 15.05 -11.67
C HIS A 387 -4.16 15.13 -12.38
N SER A 388 -5.23 14.72 -11.72
CA SER A 388 -6.61 14.94 -12.17
C SER A 388 -7.44 15.62 -11.09
N ALA A 389 -8.51 16.29 -11.49
CA ALA A 389 -9.49 16.84 -10.57
C ALA A 389 -10.82 17.10 -11.29
N THR A 390 -11.91 17.02 -10.56
CA THR A 390 -13.19 17.59 -10.96
C THR A 390 -13.07 19.10 -11.03
N VAL A 391 -13.61 19.70 -12.08
CA VAL A 391 -13.65 21.15 -12.30
C VAL A 391 -15.05 21.67 -11.95
N GLU A 392 -15.10 22.69 -11.11
CA GLU A 392 -16.35 23.34 -10.68
C GLU A 392 -16.38 24.83 -11.08
N ASP A 393 -17.59 25.37 -11.21
CA ASP A 393 -17.80 26.82 -11.32
C ASP A 393 -17.92 27.49 -9.95
N THR A 394 -18.14 28.81 -9.91
CA THR A 394 -18.31 29.56 -8.65
C THR A 394 -19.56 29.21 -7.86
N GLY A 395 -20.50 28.47 -8.46
CA GLY A 395 -21.68 27.91 -7.80
C GLY A 395 -21.48 26.45 -7.35
N PHE A 396 -20.25 25.92 -7.44
CA PHE A 396 -19.91 24.52 -7.15
C PHE A 396 -20.61 23.51 -8.08
N ASN A 397 -21.02 23.95 -9.28
CA ASN A 397 -21.54 23.01 -10.27
C ASN A 397 -20.37 22.30 -10.96
N ARG A 398 -20.41 20.98 -11.01
CA ARG A 398 -19.40 20.17 -11.67
C ARG A 398 -19.47 20.33 -13.19
N LEU A 399 -18.42 20.86 -13.79
CA LEU A 399 -18.34 21.15 -15.22
C LEU A 399 -17.73 20.00 -16.03
N GLY A 400 -16.85 19.22 -15.43
CA GLY A 400 -16.12 18.14 -16.06
C GLY A 400 -14.84 17.80 -15.30
N CYS A 401 -13.97 17.05 -15.92
CA CYS A 401 -12.69 16.62 -15.36
C CYS A 401 -11.51 17.27 -16.09
N VAL A 402 -10.46 17.59 -15.35
CA VAL A 402 -9.17 18.01 -15.89
C VAL A 402 -8.11 16.98 -15.56
N ALA A 403 -7.22 16.69 -16.55
CA ALA A 403 -5.95 16.00 -16.33
C ALA A 403 -4.80 16.95 -16.67
N TYR A 404 -3.77 16.95 -15.83
CA TYR A 404 -2.59 17.82 -15.95
C TYR A 404 -1.32 17.00 -15.87
N LYS A 405 -0.42 17.16 -16.84
CA LYS A 405 0.93 16.57 -16.84
C LYS A 405 1.96 17.63 -16.45
N SER A 406 2.64 17.42 -15.33
CA SER A 406 3.61 18.37 -14.75
C SER A 406 4.84 18.59 -15.65
N ALA A 407 5.34 17.53 -16.29
CA ALA A 407 6.55 17.57 -17.13
C ALA A 407 6.47 18.57 -18.30
N ASN A 408 5.31 18.70 -18.93
CA ASN A 408 5.10 19.62 -20.06
C ASN A 408 4.08 20.73 -19.78
N LYS A 409 3.56 20.79 -18.53
CA LYS A 409 2.54 21.74 -18.06
C LYS A 409 1.26 21.72 -18.90
N LYS A 410 0.87 20.55 -19.40
CA LYS A 410 -0.23 20.38 -20.35
C LYS A 410 -1.51 19.95 -19.65
N PHE A 411 -2.59 20.65 -19.94
CA PHE A 411 -3.94 20.30 -19.50
C PHE A 411 -4.72 19.60 -20.62
N GLN A 412 -5.56 18.66 -20.23
CA GLN A 412 -6.63 18.07 -21.03
C GLN A 412 -7.93 18.20 -20.23
N TYR A 413 -9.01 18.58 -20.88
CA TYR A 413 -10.32 18.75 -20.25
C TYR A 413 -11.36 17.84 -20.89
N PHE A 414 -12.19 17.23 -20.06
CA PHE A 414 -13.19 16.26 -20.46
C PHE A 414 -14.55 16.67 -19.87
N ALA A 415 -15.42 17.21 -20.72
CA ALA A 415 -16.80 17.47 -20.35
C ALA A 415 -17.62 16.17 -20.30
N PRO A 416 -18.60 16.05 -19.41
CA PRO A 416 -19.56 14.96 -19.47
C PRO A 416 -20.38 15.03 -20.76
N PRO A 417 -20.86 13.90 -21.30
CA PRO A 417 -21.77 13.89 -22.45
C PRO A 417 -23.09 14.61 -22.12
N LYS A 418 -23.79 15.03 -23.17
CA LYS A 418 -25.10 15.68 -23.00
C LYS A 418 -26.06 14.78 -22.21
N GLY A 419 -26.60 15.30 -21.13
CA GLY A 419 -27.54 14.58 -20.26
C GLY A 419 -26.87 13.79 -19.13
N PHE A 420 -25.55 13.89 -18.98
CA PHE A 420 -24.81 13.34 -17.86
C PHE A 420 -24.18 14.45 -17.04
N ALA A 421 -23.99 14.24 -15.77
CA ALA A 421 -23.16 15.02 -14.87
C ALA A 421 -21.93 14.19 -14.48
N LEU A 422 -20.78 14.86 -14.33
CA LEU A 422 -19.60 14.20 -13.76
C LEU A 422 -19.87 13.95 -12.28
N ASP A 423 -19.62 12.74 -11.83
CA ASP A 423 -19.56 12.41 -10.40
C ASP A 423 -18.12 12.55 -9.89
N GLU A 424 -17.20 11.75 -10.41
CA GLU A 424 -15.80 11.76 -10.03
C GLU A 424 -14.89 11.49 -11.24
N CYS A 425 -13.59 11.80 -11.09
CA CYS A 425 -12.60 11.38 -12.05
C CYS A 425 -11.26 11.01 -11.42
N HIS A 426 -10.73 9.86 -11.81
CA HIS A 426 -9.55 9.25 -11.23
C HIS A 426 -8.48 9.01 -12.28
N VAL A 427 -7.29 9.59 -12.12
CA VAL A 427 -6.12 9.17 -12.88
C VAL A 427 -5.59 7.86 -12.30
N ASP A 428 -5.16 6.95 -13.18
CA ASP A 428 -4.54 5.70 -12.76
C ASP A 428 -3.13 5.92 -12.20
N LYS A 429 -2.59 4.92 -11.53
CA LYS A 429 -1.27 5.02 -10.89
C LYS A 429 -0.12 5.21 -11.89
N SER A 430 -0.28 4.77 -13.13
CA SER A 430 0.70 5.03 -14.21
C SER A 430 0.65 6.47 -14.78
N GLY A 431 -0.39 7.24 -14.49
CA GLY A 431 -0.62 8.57 -15.07
C GLY A 431 -0.97 8.57 -16.56
N ASN A 432 -1.33 7.42 -17.12
CA ASN A 432 -1.63 7.25 -18.54
C ASN A 432 -3.12 7.12 -18.86
N TRP A 433 -3.92 6.76 -17.85
CA TRP A 433 -5.34 6.52 -18.01
C TRP A 433 -6.13 7.40 -17.06
N LEU A 434 -7.31 7.81 -17.49
CA LEU A 434 -8.26 8.57 -16.67
C LEU A 434 -9.61 7.89 -16.76
N MET A 435 -10.21 7.63 -15.61
CA MET A 435 -11.56 7.12 -15.50
C MET A 435 -12.50 8.24 -15.09
N LEU A 436 -13.59 8.41 -15.82
CA LEU A 436 -14.66 9.35 -15.56
C LEU A 436 -15.90 8.59 -15.10
N LEU A 437 -16.38 8.89 -13.92
CA LEU A 437 -17.64 8.37 -13.38
C LEU A 437 -18.72 9.41 -13.65
N GLU A 438 -19.79 9.02 -14.31
CA GLU A 438 -20.80 9.94 -14.78
C GLU A 438 -22.20 9.41 -14.49
N VAL A 439 -23.07 10.29 -14.00
CA VAL A 439 -24.45 9.98 -13.63
C VAL A 439 -25.39 10.78 -14.51
N ASN A 440 -26.40 10.13 -15.03
CA ASN A 440 -27.47 10.84 -15.72
C ASN A 440 -28.65 11.15 -14.77
N PRO A 441 -29.61 12.03 -15.16
CA PRO A 441 -30.70 12.44 -14.30
C PRO A 441 -31.65 11.32 -13.86
N ASN A 442 -31.65 10.17 -14.53
CA ASN A 442 -32.45 9.01 -14.13
C ASN A 442 -31.71 8.06 -13.16
N GLY A 443 -30.48 8.44 -12.75
CA GLY A 443 -29.66 7.66 -11.83
C GLY A 443 -28.82 6.57 -12.50
N SER A 444 -28.86 6.42 -13.83
CA SER A 444 -27.93 5.49 -14.51
C SER A 444 -26.52 6.05 -14.47
N VAL A 445 -25.56 5.19 -14.21
CA VAL A 445 -24.13 5.51 -14.12
C VAL A 445 -23.42 4.95 -15.35
N GLN A 446 -22.43 5.66 -15.87
CA GLN A 446 -21.52 5.16 -16.90
C GLN A 446 -20.08 5.48 -16.55
N ASN A 447 -19.16 4.71 -17.08
CA ASN A 447 -17.73 5.02 -17.04
C ASN A 447 -17.23 5.34 -18.45
N ARG A 448 -16.39 6.37 -18.55
CA ARG A 448 -15.56 6.61 -19.73
C ARG A 448 -14.09 6.48 -19.36
N ILE A 449 -13.36 5.71 -20.17
CA ILE A 449 -11.92 5.48 -19.98
C ILE A 449 -11.18 6.28 -21.06
N VAL A 450 -10.26 7.13 -20.62
CA VAL A 450 -9.45 8.00 -21.49
C VAL A 450 -8.02 7.53 -21.51
N ASP A 451 -7.46 7.25 -22.69
CA ASP A 451 -6.01 7.13 -22.88
C ASP A 451 -5.43 8.55 -23.00
N LEU A 452 -4.79 9.04 -21.94
CA LEU A 452 -4.22 10.39 -21.88
C LEU A 452 -3.03 10.62 -22.82
N ARG A 453 -2.44 9.55 -23.36
CA ARG A 453 -1.34 9.62 -24.34
C ARG A 453 -1.88 9.84 -25.75
N ARG A 454 -3.01 9.20 -26.09
CA ARG A 454 -3.62 9.21 -27.42
C ARG A 454 -4.84 10.14 -27.51
N GLY A 455 -5.45 10.49 -26.38
CA GLY A 455 -6.70 11.25 -26.33
C GLY A 455 -7.93 10.43 -26.76
N THR A 456 -7.82 9.11 -26.86
CA THR A 456 -8.96 8.25 -27.21
C THR A 456 -9.83 7.99 -25.98
N ILE A 457 -11.15 7.97 -26.19
CA ILE A 457 -12.15 7.74 -25.13
C ILE A 457 -12.94 6.48 -25.48
N THR A 458 -13.03 5.57 -24.52
CA THR A 458 -13.90 4.39 -24.59
C THR A 458 -14.99 4.53 -23.55
N THR A 459 -16.27 4.47 -23.95
CA THR A 459 -17.42 4.45 -23.06
C THR A 459 -17.78 3.01 -22.75
N ILE A 460 -17.95 2.69 -21.47
CA ILE A 460 -18.51 1.40 -21.05
C ILE A 460 -20.03 1.52 -21.22
N ASP A 461 -20.55 0.76 -22.17
CA ASP A 461 -21.96 0.73 -22.52
C ASP A 461 -22.67 -0.33 -21.66
N ASP A 462 -22.72 -0.06 -20.36
CA ASP A 462 -23.45 -0.87 -19.40
C ASP A 462 -24.49 -0.03 -18.69
N VAL A 463 -25.71 -0.10 -19.15
CA VAL A 463 -26.85 0.70 -18.63
C VAL A 463 -27.13 0.47 -17.14
N ASN A 464 -26.62 -0.62 -16.58
CA ASN A 464 -26.83 -1.00 -15.19
C ASN A 464 -25.55 -1.01 -14.36
N GLY A 465 -24.38 -0.81 -14.97
CA GLY A 465 -23.19 -1.07 -14.23
C GLY A 465 -21.94 -0.47 -14.79
N SER A 466 -21.63 0.57 -14.19
CA SER A 466 -20.27 1.05 -14.11
C SER A 466 -19.68 0.58 -12.80
N LEU A 467 -18.37 0.60 -12.74
CA LEU A 467 -17.65 0.46 -11.48
C LEU A 467 -18.03 1.61 -10.56
N GLY A 468 -18.56 1.27 -9.38
CA GLY A 468 -18.65 2.15 -8.23
C GLY A 468 -17.66 1.72 -7.16
N HIS A 469 -17.41 2.54 -6.13
CA HIS A 469 -16.49 2.24 -5.01
C HIS A 469 -15.18 1.55 -5.47
N LEU A 470 -14.49 2.20 -6.38
CA LEU A 470 -13.30 1.66 -7.06
C LEU A 470 -12.00 2.26 -6.50
N ASP A 471 -10.87 1.58 -6.77
CA ASP A 471 -9.54 2.16 -6.74
C ASP A 471 -8.77 1.83 -8.02
N MET A 472 -7.87 2.73 -8.41
CA MET A 472 -7.10 2.59 -9.63
C MET A 472 -5.81 1.83 -9.38
N GLY A 473 -5.44 0.94 -10.32
CA GLY A 473 -4.12 0.34 -10.39
C GLY A 473 -3.25 1.00 -11.46
N ASP A 474 -2.24 0.29 -11.94
CA ASP A 474 -1.38 0.69 -13.06
C ASP A 474 -1.91 0.09 -14.36
N GLY A 475 -2.67 0.87 -15.13
CA GLY A 475 -3.34 0.41 -16.34
C GLY A 475 -4.60 -0.42 -16.09
N TYR A 476 -5.20 -0.36 -14.93
CA TYR A 476 -6.46 -1.03 -14.59
C TYR A 476 -7.18 -0.35 -13.44
N ALA A 477 -8.41 -0.77 -13.19
CA ALA A 477 -9.18 -0.43 -11.98
C ALA A 477 -9.74 -1.69 -11.34
N VAL A 478 -9.90 -1.68 -10.03
CA VAL A 478 -10.62 -2.68 -9.27
C VAL A 478 -11.80 -2.00 -8.58
N GLY A 479 -13.00 -2.53 -8.72
CA GLY A 479 -14.17 -1.85 -8.18
C GLY A 479 -15.39 -2.76 -8.08
N ALA A 480 -16.38 -2.27 -7.33
CA ALA A 480 -17.65 -2.93 -7.19
C ALA A 480 -18.45 -2.85 -8.50
N ASP A 481 -18.91 -3.98 -8.98
CA ASP A 481 -19.96 -4.04 -10.00
C ASP A 481 -21.31 -4.12 -9.28
N ASN A 482 -21.85 -2.95 -8.96
CA ASN A 482 -23.07 -2.83 -8.19
C ASN A 482 -24.30 -3.48 -8.84
N PHE A 483 -24.21 -3.81 -10.12
CA PHE A 483 -25.33 -4.28 -10.94
C PHE A 483 -25.10 -5.67 -11.52
N ASN A 484 -24.06 -6.36 -11.06
CA ASN A 484 -23.79 -7.73 -11.48
C ASN A 484 -24.91 -8.68 -11.02
N SER A 485 -25.10 -9.76 -11.74
CA SER A 485 -25.96 -10.88 -11.32
C SER A 485 -25.48 -11.55 -10.02
N LEU A 486 -24.21 -11.36 -9.68
CA LEU A 486 -23.64 -11.71 -8.38
C LEU A 486 -23.63 -10.46 -7.50
N PRO A 487 -24.54 -10.33 -6.54
CA PRO A 487 -24.54 -9.20 -5.62
C PRO A 487 -23.20 -9.09 -4.91
N ASN A 488 -22.70 -7.88 -4.73
CA ASN A 488 -21.43 -7.63 -4.05
C ASN A 488 -20.18 -8.16 -4.77
N ALA A 489 -20.25 -8.39 -6.08
CA ALA A 489 -19.10 -8.76 -6.89
C ALA A 489 -18.14 -7.58 -7.06
N THR A 490 -16.86 -7.88 -7.03
CA THR A 490 -15.79 -6.96 -7.40
C THR A 490 -15.17 -7.42 -8.70
N ILE A 491 -14.95 -6.52 -9.63
CA ILE A 491 -14.37 -6.84 -10.93
C ILE A 491 -13.04 -6.11 -11.14
N LEU A 492 -12.20 -6.72 -11.98
CA LEU A 492 -10.96 -6.14 -12.48
C LEU A 492 -11.20 -5.62 -13.91
N LEU A 493 -11.05 -4.32 -14.10
CA LEU A 493 -11.20 -3.66 -15.40
C LEU A 493 -9.83 -3.22 -15.92
N LYS A 494 -9.30 -3.91 -16.93
CA LYS A 494 -8.00 -3.59 -17.52
C LYS A 494 -8.12 -2.58 -18.66
N PHE A 495 -7.09 -1.73 -18.82
CA PHE A 495 -7.00 -0.76 -19.90
C PHE A 495 -5.94 -1.14 -20.94
N PRO A 496 -6.20 -0.96 -22.25
CA PRO A 496 -7.47 -0.51 -22.82
C PRO A 496 -8.59 -1.54 -22.61
N VAL A 497 -9.82 -1.02 -22.45
CA VAL A 497 -11.00 -1.89 -22.30
C VAL A 497 -11.24 -2.65 -23.59
N THR A 498 -11.36 -3.96 -23.49
CA THR A 498 -11.58 -4.88 -24.64
C THR A 498 -13.04 -5.27 -24.82
N SER A 499 -13.87 -5.10 -23.79
CA SER A 499 -15.32 -5.30 -23.85
C SER A 499 -16.01 -4.11 -23.20
N THR A 500 -17.00 -3.55 -23.89
CA THR A 500 -17.82 -2.43 -23.36
C THR A 500 -19.17 -2.92 -22.83
N HIS A 501 -19.46 -4.21 -23.00
CA HIS A 501 -20.67 -4.85 -22.49
C HIS A 501 -20.35 -5.82 -21.36
N ARG A 502 -21.34 -6.17 -20.56
CA ARG A 502 -21.18 -7.14 -19.48
C ARG A 502 -20.74 -8.52 -19.96
N PRO A 503 -19.85 -9.18 -19.23
CA PRO A 503 -19.03 -8.63 -18.15
C PRO A 503 -17.88 -7.79 -18.73
N VAL A 504 -17.69 -6.60 -18.19
CA VAL A 504 -16.59 -5.71 -18.63
C VAL A 504 -15.22 -6.18 -18.15
N GLY A 505 -15.19 -7.06 -17.16
CA GLY A 505 -13.98 -7.68 -16.62
C GLY A 505 -14.29 -8.92 -15.78
N PRO A 506 -13.26 -9.71 -15.41
CA PRO A 506 -13.44 -10.88 -14.56
C PRO A 506 -13.83 -10.48 -13.13
N VAL A 507 -14.68 -11.29 -12.51
CA VAL A 507 -14.95 -11.21 -11.07
C VAL A 507 -13.71 -11.71 -10.31
N VAL A 508 -13.15 -10.87 -9.47
CA VAL A 508 -11.98 -11.18 -8.63
C VAL A 508 -12.35 -11.39 -7.17
N HIS A 509 -13.49 -10.87 -6.75
CA HIS A 509 -14.04 -11.12 -5.41
C HIS A 509 -15.56 -11.21 -5.47
N TYR A 510 -16.13 -12.09 -4.68
CA TYR A 510 -17.55 -12.21 -4.46
C TYR A 510 -17.84 -12.72 -3.05
N ASN A 511 -18.67 -11.99 -2.32
CA ASN A 511 -19.06 -12.35 -0.97
C ASN A 511 -20.54 -12.03 -0.72
N LYS A 512 -21.35 -13.06 -0.48
CA LYS A 512 -22.80 -12.91 -0.21
C LYS A 512 -23.09 -12.11 1.06
N ARG A 513 -22.13 -12.01 1.96
CA ARG A 513 -22.25 -11.39 3.27
C ARG A 513 -21.79 -9.93 3.29
N TRP A 514 -21.36 -9.40 2.15
CA TRP A 514 -20.92 -8.02 2.04
C TRP A 514 -21.96 -7.17 1.34
N ASP A 515 -22.33 -6.04 1.95
CA ASP A 515 -23.11 -5.01 1.31
C ASP A 515 -22.19 -4.01 0.59
N ILE A 516 -21.99 -4.24 -0.68
CA ILE A 516 -21.15 -3.39 -1.53
C ILE A 516 -21.73 -2.00 -1.74
N ALA A 517 -23.05 -1.88 -1.80
CA ALA A 517 -23.69 -0.66 -2.28
C ALA A 517 -23.51 0.51 -1.33
N ALA A 518 -23.48 0.25 -0.01
CA ALA A 518 -23.46 1.31 0.99
C ALA A 518 -22.13 1.45 1.74
N ALA A 519 -21.39 0.38 1.91
CA ALA A 519 -20.32 0.33 2.90
C ALA A 519 -19.02 -0.31 2.45
N ASN A 520 -18.98 -0.90 1.26
CA ASN A 520 -17.79 -1.60 0.79
C ASN A 520 -16.85 -0.64 0.07
N HIS A 521 -15.90 -0.12 0.79
CA HIS A 521 -14.82 0.70 0.25
C HIS A 521 -13.61 -0.17 -0.07
N LEU A 522 -13.20 -0.14 -1.33
CA LEU A 522 -12.05 -0.85 -1.84
C LEU A 522 -10.81 0.04 -1.80
N ALA A 523 -9.68 -0.55 -1.45
CA ALA A 523 -8.39 0.10 -1.46
C ALA A 523 -7.35 -0.79 -2.16
N HIS A 524 -6.60 -0.21 -3.05
CA HIS A 524 -5.51 -0.86 -3.80
C HIS A 524 -4.25 0.02 -3.80
N GLY A 525 -3.91 0.55 -2.63
CA GLY A 525 -2.74 1.42 -2.44
C GLY A 525 -1.40 0.78 -2.81
N ASN A 526 -1.35 -0.56 -2.81
CA ASN A 526 -0.15 -1.34 -3.12
C ASN A 526 -0.01 -1.72 -4.60
N ALA A 527 -0.75 -1.09 -5.52
CA ALA A 527 -0.55 -1.34 -6.94
C ALA A 527 0.89 -1.01 -7.37
N ILE A 528 1.56 -1.98 -7.98
CA ILE A 528 2.96 -1.89 -8.33
C ILE A 528 3.09 -1.65 -9.83
N SER A 529 3.79 -0.59 -10.21
CA SER A 529 3.99 -0.22 -11.60
C SER A 529 4.70 -1.33 -12.38
N GLY A 530 4.17 -1.64 -13.58
CA GLY A 530 4.73 -2.63 -14.47
C GLY A 530 4.48 -4.10 -14.07
N GLN A 531 3.80 -4.35 -12.94
CA GLN A 531 3.39 -5.69 -12.56
C GLN A 531 1.98 -6.01 -13.08
N PRO A 532 1.72 -7.27 -13.50
CA PRO A 532 0.37 -7.68 -13.89
C PRO A 532 -0.60 -7.52 -12.71
N ALA A 533 -1.80 -7.03 -12.99
CA ALA A 533 -2.84 -6.89 -11.98
C ALA A 533 -3.11 -8.22 -11.24
N GLU A 534 -3.04 -9.32 -11.95
CA GLU A 534 -3.31 -10.66 -11.43
C GLU A 534 -2.29 -11.16 -10.39
N SER A 535 -1.13 -10.53 -10.30
CA SER A 535 -0.13 -10.81 -9.27
C SER A 535 -0.30 -9.96 -8.01
N GLN A 536 -1.35 -9.15 -7.94
CA GLN A 536 -1.60 -8.18 -6.89
C GLN A 536 -2.89 -8.49 -6.13
N TYR A 537 -3.17 -7.75 -5.09
CA TYR A 537 -4.38 -7.88 -4.27
C TYR A 537 -4.93 -6.51 -3.87
N ALA A 538 -6.21 -6.49 -3.52
CA ALA A 538 -6.88 -5.33 -2.94
C ALA A 538 -7.53 -5.74 -1.61
N CYS A 539 -7.82 -4.76 -0.77
CA CYS A 539 -8.56 -4.95 0.47
C CYS A 539 -9.83 -4.10 0.45
N GLY A 540 -10.80 -4.50 1.25
CA GLY A 540 -12.01 -3.74 1.46
C GLY A 540 -12.53 -3.87 2.89
N SER A 541 -13.37 -2.95 3.29
CA SER A 541 -14.00 -2.92 4.61
C SER A 541 -15.50 -2.71 4.47
N ASN A 542 -16.27 -3.32 5.36
CA ASN A 542 -17.72 -3.29 5.33
C ASN A 542 -18.30 -3.11 6.73
N ALA A 543 -19.29 -2.24 6.88
CA ALA A 543 -20.17 -2.18 8.04
C ALA A 543 -21.63 -2.12 7.57
N SER A 544 -22.52 -2.89 8.17
CA SER A 544 -23.90 -3.02 7.72
C SER A 544 -24.87 -3.19 8.88
N ARG A 545 -26.11 -2.68 8.74
CA ARG A 545 -27.26 -3.00 9.59
C ARG A 545 -28.02 -4.22 9.10
N VAL A 546 -27.74 -4.70 7.91
CA VAL A 546 -28.46 -5.84 7.36
C VAL A 546 -28.08 -7.10 8.14
N PRO A 547 -29.05 -7.82 8.69
CA PRO A 547 -28.78 -9.07 9.39
C PRO A 547 -28.01 -10.04 8.49
N ASP A 548 -27.07 -10.77 9.09
CA ASP A 548 -26.21 -11.73 8.40
C ASP A 548 -25.20 -11.14 7.39
N MET A 549 -25.03 -9.83 7.32
CA MET A 549 -23.90 -9.21 6.62
C MET A 549 -22.65 -9.20 7.51
N ALA A 550 -21.50 -9.40 6.88
CA ALA A 550 -20.22 -9.39 7.58
C ALA A 550 -19.70 -7.97 7.74
N ASP A 551 -19.30 -7.63 8.96
CA ASP A 551 -18.65 -6.36 9.29
C ASP A 551 -17.14 -6.60 9.42
N GLU A 552 -16.50 -6.89 8.29
CA GLU A 552 -15.12 -7.39 8.23
C GLU A 552 -14.25 -6.60 7.28
N ILE A 553 -12.95 -6.68 7.52
CA ILE A 553 -11.90 -6.31 6.59
C ILE A 553 -11.48 -7.59 5.88
N VAL A 554 -11.54 -7.58 4.56
CA VAL A 554 -11.08 -8.69 3.75
C VAL A 554 -10.12 -8.20 2.68
N CYS A 555 -9.18 -9.06 2.31
CA CYS A 555 -8.28 -8.84 1.18
C CYS A 555 -8.40 -10.00 0.20
N PHE A 556 -8.24 -9.73 -1.09
CA PHE A 556 -8.42 -10.73 -2.13
C PHE A 556 -7.45 -10.50 -3.29
N PRO A 557 -6.88 -11.59 -3.85
CA PRO A 557 -6.00 -11.50 -5.01
C PRO A 557 -6.79 -11.05 -6.25
N LEU A 558 -6.16 -10.27 -7.10
CA LEU A 558 -6.77 -9.77 -8.34
C LEU A 558 -6.68 -10.76 -9.51
N ASN A 559 -6.20 -11.97 -9.23
CA ASN A 559 -6.30 -13.04 -10.19
C ASN A 559 -7.72 -13.57 -10.28
N SER A 560 -8.31 -13.99 -11.25
CA SER A 560 -9.60 -14.67 -11.30
C SER A 560 -9.45 -16.20 -11.16
N ASN A 561 -8.34 -16.65 -10.57
CA ASN A 561 -8.09 -18.07 -10.38
C ASN A 561 -9.11 -18.64 -9.40
N ARG A 562 -9.77 -19.69 -9.83
CA ARG A 562 -10.77 -20.37 -9.04
C ARG A 562 -10.24 -21.70 -8.55
N ASN A 563 -10.62 -22.06 -7.33
CA ASN A 563 -10.43 -23.41 -6.83
C ASN A 563 -11.22 -24.43 -7.68
N ALA A 564 -10.95 -25.71 -7.52
CA ALA A 564 -11.62 -26.77 -8.25
C ALA A 564 -13.17 -26.75 -8.12
N ASP A 565 -13.68 -26.16 -7.03
CA ASP A 565 -15.11 -25.98 -6.78
C ASP A 565 -15.68 -24.65 -7.29
N GLY A 566 -14.87 -23.85 -8.01
CA GLY A 566 -15.27 -22.57 -8.57
C GLY A 566 -15.22 -21.37 -7.60
N SER A 567 -14.82 -21.56 -6.35
CA SER A 567 -14.66 -20.49 -5.36
C SER A 567 -13.39 -19.67 -5.60
N LEU A 568 -13.40 -18.42 -5.14
CA LEU A 568 -12.23 -17.56 -5.03
C LEU A 568 -11.79 -17.53 -3.55
N ASP A 569 -10.49 -17.57 -3.32
CA ASP A 569 -9.98 -17.39 -1.97
C ASP A 569 -10.08 -15.93 -1.54
N VAL A 570 -10.39 -15.70 -0.28
CA VAL A 570 -10.42 -14.40 0.35
C VAL A 570 -9.75 -14.48 1.73
N LEU A 571 -8.89 -13.52 2.02
CA LEU A 571 -8.28 -13.39 3.33
C LEU A 571 -9.21 -12.55 4.22
N VAL A 572 -9.71 -13.14 5.28
CA VAL A 572 -10.44 -12.41 6.34
C VAL A 572 -9.43 -11.93 7.37
N VAL A 573 -9.31 -10.61 7.52
CA VAL A 573 -8.28 -9.97 8.33
C VAL A 573 -8.74 -9.68 9.74
N GLY A 574 -9.92 -9.08 9.91
CA GLY A 574 -10.46 -8.70 11.20
C GLY A 574 -11.84 -8.07 11.07
N GLN A 575 -12.45 -7.72 12.18
CA GLN A 575 -13.71 -6.97 12.16
C GLN A 575 -13.45 -5.46 12.12
N VAL A 576 -14.35 -4.73 11.48
CA VAL A 576 -14.29 -3.25 11.45
C VAL A 576 -14.65 -2.64 12.81
N MET A 577 -15.30 -3.40 13.69
CA MET A 577 -15.71 -2.98 15.05
C MET A 577 -16.61 -1.75 15.04
N THR A 578 -17.40 -1.55 13.98
CA THR A 578 -18.34 -0.44 13.86
C THR A 578 -19.75 -0.92 14.19
N ASP A 579 -20.40 -0.22 15.10
CA ASP A 579 -21.82 -0.37 15.38
C ASP A 579 -22.57 0.85 14.86
N LEU A 580 -23.30 0.68 13.75
CA LEU A 580 -24.05 1.75 13.11
C LEU A 580 -25.25 2.22 13.94
N ASP A 581 -25.64 1.48 14.99
CA ASP A 581 -26.68 1.87 15.93
C ASP A 581 -26.13 2.64 17.14
N ALA A 582 -24.80 2.72 17.29
CA ALA A 582 -24.15 3.51 18.32
C ALA A 582 -24.06 5.00 17.93
N ALA A 583 -23.88 5.87 18.92
CA ALA A 583 -23.88 7.31 18.70
C ALA A 583 -22.56 7.88 18.14
N GLY A 584 -21.48 7.08 18.15
CA GLY A 584 -20.15 7.54 17.70
C GLY A 584 -20.07 7.66 16.19
N GLY A 585 -19.65 8.82 15.74
CA GLY A 585 -19.61 9.24 14.35
C GLY A 585 -20.54 10.43 14.11
N ARG A 586 -20.02 11.44 13.42
CA ARG A 586 -20.76 12.68 13.15
C ARG A 586 -21.44 12.54 11.80
N ASP A 587 -22.71 12.32 11.85
CA ASP A 587 -23.57 12.28 10.67
C ASP A 587 -24.12 13.67 10.38
N PHE A 588 -23.66 14.28 9.29
CA PHE A 588 -24.14 15.58 8.82
C PHE A 588 -25.33 15.47 7.87
N SER A 589 -25.61 14.27 7.36
CA SER A 589 -26.64 14.01 6.34
C SER A 589 -27.88 13.27 6.88
N GLY A 590 -27.80 12.71 8.09
CA GLY A 590 -28.82 11.84 8.66
C GLY A 590 -28.72 10.40 8.14
N ASP A 591 -27.59 10.03 7.54
CA ASP A 591 -27.21 8.68 7.15
C ASP A 591 -25.97 8.21 7.94
N ASP A 592 -25.57 6.99 7.77
CA ASP A 592 -24.45 6.39 8.49
C ASP A 592 -23.07 6.72 7.90
N TYR A 593 -23.01 7.61 6.94
CA TYR A 593 -21.83 7.80 6.11
C TYR A 593 -20.58 8.13 6.92
N SER A 594 -20.67 8.92 7.99
CA SER A 594 -19.53 9.24 8.86
C SER A 594 -19.01 8.04 9.66
N GLN A 595 -19.87 7.05 9.91
CA GLN A 595 -19.52 5.84 10.68
C GLN A 595 -18.93 4.73 9.82
N LEU A 596 -19.12 4.79 8.48
CA LEU A 596 -18.61 3.78 7.56
C LEU A 596 -17.08 3.75 7.59
N PRO A 597 -16.47 2.57 7.54
CA PRO A 597 -15.02 2.40 7.80
C PRO A 597 -14.10 3.08 6.79
N LYS A 598 -14.47 3.16 5.52
CA LYS A 598 -13.70 3.81 4.44
C LYS A 598 -12.21 3.48 4.47
N GLY A 599 -11.92 2.18 4.60
CA GLY A 599 -10.55 1.71 4.85
C GLY A 599 -9.58 2.02 3.71
N ASN A 600 -8.33 2.25 4.07
CA ASN A 600 -7.25 2.58 3.15
C ASN A 600 -6.08 1.60 3.33
N LEU A 601 -5.55 1.09 2.21
CA LEU A 601 -4.41 0.19 2.18
C LEU A 601 -3.14 1.00 1.87
N ASP A 602 -2.07 0.79 2.63
CA ASP A 602 -0.80 1.45 2.37
C ASP A 602 -0.13 0.96 1.07
N VAL A 603 0.85 1.70 0.58
CA VAL A 603 1.56 1.41 -0.68
C VAL A 603 2.31 0.07 -0.67
N THR A 604 2.59 -0.51 0.49
CA THR A 604 3.23 -1.83 0.60
C THR A 604 2.23 -2.98 0.74
N GLY A 605 0.93 -2.67 0.92
CA GLY A 605 -0.12 -3.65 1.18
C GLY A 605 -0.08 -4.30 2.56
N ARG A 606 0.82 -3.86 3.44
CA ARG A 606 1.05 -4.50 4.75
C ARG A 606 0.22 -3.91 5.88
N TYR A 607 -0.38 -2.76 5.67
CA TYR A 607 -1.15 -2.05 6.66
C TYR A 607 -2.47 -1.54 6.07
N PHE A 608 -3.54 -1.79 6.79
CA PHE A 608 -4.86 -1.28 6.45
C PHE A 608 -5.37 -0.42 7.60
N ILE A 609 -5.73 0.85 7.31
CA ILE A 609 -6.28 1.80 8.27
C ILE A 609 -7.76 2.01 7.99
N TRP A 610 -8.57 2.15 9.04
CA TRP A 610 -9.99 2.51 8.91
C TRP A 610 -10.49 3.30 10.10
N THR A 611 -11.66 3.89 9.95
CA THR A 611 -12.41 4.56 11.02
C THR A 611 -13.42 3.60 11.62
N THR A 612 -13.61 3.63 12.93
CA THR A 612 -14.57 2.83 13.65
C THR A 612 -15.03 3.54 14.92
N ASN A 613 -16.29 3.34 15.33
CA ASN A 613 -16.76 3.85 16.63
C ASN A 613 -16.52 2.87 17.79
N LEU A 614 -15.86 1.74 17.54
CA LEU A 614 -15.57 0.72 18.56
C LEU A 614 -16.82 0.30 19.35
N GLY A 615 -18.00 0.33 18.70
CA GLY A 615 -19.29 0.09 19.31
C GLY A 615 -19.75 1.18 20.31
N GLY A 616 -19.21 2.39 20.25
CA GLY A 616 -19.41 3.44 21.24
C GLY A 616 -19.74 4.82 20.66
N ASP A 617 -19.45 5.86 21.45
CA ASP A 617 -19.94 7.21 21.23
C ASP A 617 -18.93 8.12 20.50
N ARG A 618 -17.83 7.56 19.99
CA ARG A 618 -16.75 8.31 19.36
C ARG A 618 -16.09 7.51 18.27
N LEU A 619 -15.73 8.15 17.17
CA LEU A 619 -14.86 7.56 16.15
C LEU A 619 -13.42 7.53 16.62
N ASP A 620 -12.77 6.42 16.35
CA ASP A 620 -11.33 6.23 16.46
C ASP A 620 -10.77 5.71 15.13
N ALA A 621 -9.50 5.99 14.86
CA ALA A 621 -8.76 5.38 13.78
C ALA A 621 -7.99 4.16 14.29
N VAL A 622 -8.06 3.10 13.53
CA VAL A 622 -7.40 1.81 13.83
C VAL A 622 -6.63 1.34 12.60
N LEU A 623 -5.51 0.72 12.84
CA LEU A 623 -4.64 0.11 11.85
C LEU A 623 -4.59 -1.40 12.10
N VAL A 624 -4.51 -2.22 11.05
CA VAL A 624 -4.22 -3.66 11.17
C VAL A 624 -3.05 -4.03 10.28
N LYS A 625 -2.20 -4.93 10.78
CA LYS A 625 -1.15 -5.57 9.97
C LYS A 625 -1.79 -6.64 9.11
N VAL A 626 -1.76 -6.45 7.80
CA VAL A 626 -2.37 -7.38 6.83
C VAL A 626 -1.49 -8.62 6.68
N PRO A 627 -2.03 -9.82 6.90
CA PRO A 627 -1.29 -11.08 6.67
C PRO A 627 -1.20 -11.40 5.16
N TYR A 628 -0.55 -10.54 4.41
CA TYR A 628 -0.50 -10.54 2.93
C TYR A 628 0.11 -11.83 2.34
N GLN A 629 0.86 -12.58 3.13
CA GLN A 629 1.46 -13.86 2.71
C GLN A 629 0.42 -14.90 2.26
N TRP A 630 -0.81 -14.76 2.74
CA TRP A 630 -1.92 -15.57 2.27
C TRP A 630 -2.40 -15.20 0.85
N LEU A 631 -1.99 -14.04 0.32
CA LEU A 631 -2.49 -13.44 -0.92
C LEU A 631 -1.48 -13.48 -2.06
N THR A 632 -0.21 -13.64 -1.74
CA THR A 632 0.87 -13.78 -2.72
C THR A 632 1.08 -15.24 -3.04
N PRO A 633 1.15 -15.62 -4.35
CA PRO A 633 1.35 -17.00 -4.75
C PRO A 633 2.68 -17.57 -4.31
#